data_4d3d4f9cdd9cb7e09cc2dd515e9ffbcd
#
_entry.id   4d3d4f9cdd9cb7e09cc2dd515e9ffbcd
#
_cell.length_a   1.000
_cell.length_b   1.000
_cell.length_c   1.000
_cell.angle_alpha   90.00
_cell.angle_beta   90.00
_cell.angle_gamma   90.00
#
_symmetry.space_group_name_H-M   'P 1'
#
loop_
_entity.id
_entity.type
_entity.pdbx_description
1 polymer ?
#
loop_
_entity_poly.entity_id
_entity_poly.type
_entity_poly.pdbx_seq_one_letter_code
_entity_poly.pdbx_strand_id
1 'polypeptide(L)'
;MIKLKKKIPLIDQHDKNGFWGGKFGGNFIPETLKKPIEDLTKVFNKLRKDKNFIKKRNFYFRNYIGSPTRFIKLENLSAHLGGAQIWAKVVSDANGGAHKIYNATVHALIAKKMGKKYIVGDTGAGYAGKMLSMAAK
;
A
#
# COMPACT_ATOMS: atom_id res chain seq x y z
N MET A 1 2.19 24.85 -34.47
CA MET A 1 2.46 23.72 -33.51
C MET A 1 1.54 23.86 -32.32
N ILE A 2 0.54 22.99 -32.17
CA ILE A 2 -0.37 22.96 -31.01
C ILE A 2 0.44 22.37 -29.86
N LYS A 3 0.77 23.18 -28.83
CA LYS A 3 1.34 22.68 -27.57
C LYS A 3 0.28 21.84 -26.87
N LEU A 4 0.38 20.52 -26.97
CA LEU A 4 -0.40 19.60 -26.14
C LEU A 4 -0.11 19.93 -24.68
N LYS A 5 -1.09 20.49 -23.97
CA LYS A 5 -1.00 20.66 -22.52
C LYS A 5 -0.76 19.29 -21.90
N LYS A 6 0.36 19.12 -21.21
CA LYS A 6 0.70 17.88 -20.50
C LYS A 6 -0.46 17.56 -19.54
N LYS A 7 -1.22 16.50 -19.82
CA LYS A 7 -2.31 16.09 -18.93
C LYS A 7 -1.70 15.67 -17.59
N ILE A 8 -2.11 16.34 -16.53
CA ILE A 8 -1.73 15.93 -15.16
C ILE A 8 -2.35 14.55 -14.91
N PRO A 9 -1.57 13.54 -14.46
CA PRO A 9 -2.11 12.24 -14.10
C PRO A 9 -3.23 12.36 -13.08
N LEU A 10 -4.25 11.51 -13.14
CA LEU A 10 -5.39 11.55 -12.21
C LEU A 10 -4.96 11.47 -10.75
N ILE A 11 -3.90 10.70 -10.45
CA ILE A 11 -3.35 10.57 -9.11
C ILE A 11 -2.81 11.89 -8.53
N ASP A 12 -2.45 12.84 -9.39
CA ASP A 12 -1.91 14.14 -9.00
C ASP A 12 -2.97 15.25 -9.05
N GLN A 13 -4.21 14.94 -9.44
CA GLN A 13 -5.32 15.88 -9.55
C GLN A 13 -6.08 16.07 -8.23
N HIS A 14 -5.41 15.93 -7.10
CA HIS A 14 -5.96 16.23 -5.79
C HIS A 14 -5.83 17.73 -5.44
N ASP A 15 -6.66 18.21 -4.54
CA ASP A 15 -6.54 19.54 -3.95
C ASP A 15 -5.34 19.62 -2.98
N LYS A 16 -5.13 20.81 -2.38
CA LYS A 16 -4.06 21.04 -1.39
C LYS A 16 -4.18 20.17 -0.13
N ASN A 17 -5.37 19.64 0.16
CA ASN A 17 -5.63 18.76 1.30
C ASN A 17 -5.51 17.28 0.93
N GLY A 18 -5.26 16.95 -0.34
CA GLY A 18 -5.13 15.59 -0.82
C GLY A 18 -6.46 14.93 -1.20
N PHE A 19 -7.53 15.69 -1.43
CA PHE A 19 -8.84 15.18 -1.83
C PHE A 19 -9.08 15.32 -3.33
N TRP A 20 -9.82 14.36 -3.91
CA TRP A 20 -10.23 14.36 -5.30
C TRP A 20 -11.73 14.68 -5.42
N GLY A 21 -12.13 15.15 -6.62
CA GLY A 21 -13.53 15.32 -6.95
C GLY A 21 -14.17 16.64 -6.58
N GLY A 22 -13.39 17.66 -6.18
CA GLY A 22 -13.91 18.98 -5.89
C GLY A 22 -15.05 18.96 -4.88
N LYS A 23 -16.29 19.20 -5.31
CA LYS A 23 -17.48 19.18 -4.44
C LYS A 23 -17.79 17.82 -3.80
N PHE A 24 -17.24 16.73 -4.32
CA PHE A 24 -17.41 15.38 -3.79
C PHE A 24 -16.26 14.97 -2.86
N GLY A 25 -15.19 15.75 -2.82
CA GLY A 25 -14.06 15.50 -1.94
C GLY A 25 -14.38 15.83 -0.48
N GLY A 26 -13.62 15.25 0.44
CA GLY A 26 -13.74 15.57 1.85
C GLY A 26 -13.20 14.48 2.77
N ASN A 27 -13.25 14.76 4.06
CA ASN A 27 -12.85 13.83 5.12
C ASN A 27 -14.06 13.57 6.03
N PHE A 28 -14.76 12.48 5.78
CA PHE A 28 -16.02 12.10 6.46
C PHE A 28 -15.73 11.06 7.56
N ILE A 29 -14.92 11.46 8.54
CA ILE A 29 -14.56 10.63 9.69
C ILE A 29 -15.14 11.20 10.99
N PRO A 30 -15.35 10.38 12.04
CA PRO A 30 -15.72 10.85 13.35
C PRO A 30 -14.74 11.90 13.88
N GLU A 31 -15.25 12.90 14.60
CA GLU A 31 -14.43 14.02 15.12
C GLU A 31 -13.25 13.53 15.96
N THR A 32 -13.46 12.47 16.75
CA THR A 32 -12.44 11.83 17.60
C THR A 32 -11.26 11.27 16.82
N LEU A 33 -11.43 10.96 15.52
CA LEU A 33 -10.36 10.43 14.66
C LEU A 33 -9.63 11.50 13.86
N LYS A 34 -10.12 12.73 13.80
CA LYS A 34 -9.49 13.80 13.01
C LYS A 34 -8.04 14.04 13.42
N LYS A 35 -7.79 14.29 14.70
CA LYS A 35 -6.44 14.55 15.21
C LYS A 35 -5.48 13.36 14.99
N PRO A 36 -5.84 12.12 15.33
CA PRO A 36 -5.01 10.94 15.02
C PRO A 36 -4.66 10.80 13.54
N ILE A 37 -5.62 11.05 12.63
CA ILE A 37 -5.38 10.95 11.19
C ILE A 37 -4.51 12.09 10.67
N GLU A 38 -4.68 13.31 11.17
CA GLU A 38 -3.78 14.41 10.84
C GLU A 38 -2.33 14.12 11.24
N ASP A 39 -2.12 13.58 12.43
CA ASP A 39 -0.80 13.23 12.93
C ASP A 39 -0.18 12.09 12.10
N LEU A 40 -0.97 11.07 11.75
CA LEU A 40 -0.56 10.02 10.82
C LEU A 40 -0.18 10.59 9.46
N THR A 41 -1.00 11.49 8.91
CA THR A 41 -0.76 12.12 7.60
C THR A 41 0.55 12.90 7.58
N LYS A 42 0.84 13.68 8.63
CA LYS A 42 2.11 14.42 8.78
C LYS A 42 3.30 13.45 8.78
N VAL A 43 3.24 12.40 9.59
CA VAL A 43 4.30 11.40 9.68
C VAL A 43 4.47 10.66 8.36
N PHE A 44 3.39 10.20 7.73
CA PHE A 44 3.41 9.53 6.43
C PHE A 44 4.08 10.40 5.35
N ASN A 45 3.68 11.67 5.25
CA ASN A 45 4.23 12.59 4.26
C ASN A 45 5.74 12.84 4.45
N LYS A 46 6.24 12.79 5.69
CA LYS A 46 7.66 12.83 6.00
C LYS A 46 8.36 11.51 5.61
N LEU A 47 7.81 10.39 6.05
CA LEU A 47 8.44 9.07 5.90
C LEU A 47 8.50 8.59 4.45
N ARG A 48 7.49 8.90 3.61
CA ARG A 48 7.49 8.53 2.19
C ARG A 48 8.64 9.16 1.39
N LYS A 49 9.28 10.21 1.92
CA LYS A 49 10.46 10.89 1.33
C LYS A 49 11.76 10.56 2.06
N ASP A 50 11.70 9.90 3.20
CA ASP A 50 12.87 9.56 4.03
C ASP A 50 13.60 8.34 3.43
N LYS A 51 14.81 8.56 2.93
CA LYS A 51 15.64 7.52 2.33
C LYS A 51 15.93 6.36 3.29
N ASN A 52 16.13 6.63 4.58
CA ASN A 52 16.41 5.60 5.58
C ASN A 52 15.16 4.74 5.85
N PHE A 53 13.98 5.36 5.92
CA PHE A 53 12.73 4.64 6.03
C PHE A 53 12.47 3.76 4.81
N ILE A 54 12.68 4.31 3.60
CA ILE A 54 12.54 3.57 2.34
C ILE A 54 13.51 2.39 2.28
N LYS A 55 14.78 2.58 2.68
CA LYS A 55 15.79 1.52 2.76
C LYS A 55 15.35 0.41 3.72
N LYS A 56 14.84 0.77 4.92
CA LYS A 56 14.33 -0.18 5.91
C LYS A 56 13.11 -0.94 5.43
N ARG A 57 12.13 -0.26 4.81
CA ARG A 57 10.97 -0.88 4.17
C ARG A 57 11.40 -1.90 3.12
N ASN A 58 12.32 -1.51 2.23
CA ASN A 58 12.81 -2.38 1.16
C ASN A 58 13.58 -3.58 1.70
N PHE A 59 14.31 -3.42 2.81
CA PHE A 59 14.96 -4.52 3.51
C PHE A 59 13.93 -5.57 3.96
N TYR A 60 12.85 -5.16 4.62
CA TYR A 60 11.78 -6.08 5.03
C TYR A 60 11.04 -6.70 3.84
N PHE A 61 10.81 -5.93 2.78
CA PHE A 61 10.17 -6.46 1.57
C PHE A 61 11.00 -7.60 0.96
N ARG A 62 12.30 -7.46 0.91
CA ARG A 62 13.19 -8.49 0.34
C ARG A 62 13.39 -9.67 1.30
N ASN A 63 13.73 -9.39 2.56
CA ASN A 63 14.25 -10.42 3.45
C ASN A 63 13.17 -11.07 4.34
N TYR A 64 12.05 -10.39 4.55
CA TYR A 64 10.95 -10.90 5.36
C TYR A 64 9.75 -11.31 4.52
N ILE A 65 9.38 -10.52 3.52
CA ILE A 65 8.23 -10.82 2.66
C ILE A 65 8.61 -11.74 1.49
N GLY A 66 9.85 -11.68 1.01
CA GLY A 66 10.32 -12.48 -0.13
C GLY A 66 10.05 -11.81 -1.49
N SER A 67 10.10 -10.48 -1.54
CA SER A 67 9.96 -9.74 -2.81
C SER A 67 11.26 -9.73 -3.62
N PRO A 68 11.16 -9.72 -4.96
CA PRO A 68 9.93 -9.81 -5.77
C PRO A 68 9.39 -11.25 -5.83
N THR A 69 8.07 -11.40 -5.72
CA THR A 69 7.42 -12.70 -5.98
C THR A 69 7.43 -13.03 -7.49
N ARG A 70 7.23 -14.29 -7.84
CA ARG A 70 7.28 -14.74 -9.24
C ARG A 70 6.26 -14.00 -10.12
N PHE A 71 6.67 -13.84 -11.37
CA PHE A 71 5.82 -13.35 -12.45
C PHE A 71 5.94 -14.34 -13.59
N ILE A 72 4.87 -15.08 -13.87
CA ILE A 72 4.87 -16.23 -14.78
C ILE A 72 3.87 -16.02 -15.91
N LYS A 73 4.23 -16.48 -17.10
CA LYS A 73 3.33 -16.55 -18.24
C LYS A 73 2.46 -17.80 -18.11
N LEU A 74 1.16 -17.63 -18.32
CA LEU A 74 0.20 -18.74 -18.35
C LEU A 74 0.01 -19.19 -19.80
N GLU A 75 0.96 -19.96 -20.31
CA GLU A 75 1.03 -20.31 -21.73
C GLU A 75 -0.20 -21.08 -22.20
N ASN A 76 -0.57 -22.16 -21.51
CA ASN A 76 -1.72 -22.98 -21.86
C ASN A 76 -3.03 -22.19 -21.84
N LEU A 77 -3.21 -21.33 -20.84
CA LEU A 77 -4.40 -20.48 -20.74
C LEU A 77 -4.43 -19.44 -21.86
N SER A 78 -3.29 -18.82 -22.16
CA SER A 78 -3.17 -17.85 -23.26
C SER A 78 -3.48 -18.51 -24.62
N ALA A 79 -2.98 -19.71 -24.86
CA ALA A 79 -3.25 -20.46 -26.09
C ALA A 79 -4.71 -20.89 -26.18
N HIS A 80 -5.30 -21.38 -25.09
CA HIS A 80 -6.70 -21.81 -25.05
C HIS A 80 -7.67 -20.67 -25.37
N LEU A 81 -7.40 -19.47 -24.86
CA LEU A 81 -8.27 -18.30 -25.08
C LEU A 81 -8.03 -17.59 -26.41
N GLY A 82 -6.93 -17.86 -27.12
CA GLY A 82 -6.65 -17.36 -28.46
C GLY A 82 -6.54 -15.84 -28.60
N GLY A 83 -6.31 -15.11 -27.51
CA GLY A 83 -6.28 -13.66 -27.48
C GLY A 83 -5.00 -13.08 -26.88
N ALA A 84 -5.13 -12.21 -25.90
CA ALA A 84 -4.01 -11.59 -25.21
C ALA A 84 -3.16 -12.59 -24.44
N GLN A 85 -1.86 -12.31 -24.30
CA GLN A 85 -0.98 -13.06 -23.42
C GLN A 85 -1.36 -12.82 -21.97
N ILE A 86 -1.58 -13.88 -21.21
CA ILE A 86 -1.98 -13.83 -19.80
C ILE A 86 -0.78 -14.13 -18.92
N TRP A 87 -0.55 -13.26 -17.96
CA TRP A 87 0.53 -13.36 -16.98
C TRP A 87 -0.02 -13.32 -15.56
N ALA A 88 0.55 -14.09 -14.67
CA ALA A 88 0.18 -14.13 -13.27
C ALA A 88 1.31 -13.59 -12.38
N LYS A 89 0.97 -12.63 -11.52
CA LYS A 89 1.81 -12.22 -10.40
C LYS A 89 1.49 -13.10 -9.21
N VAL A 90 2.42 -13.97 -8.82
CA VAL A 90 2.18 -15.01 -7.79
C VAL A 90 2.40 -14.41 -6.40
N VAL A 91 1.39 -13.72 -5.86
CA VAL A 91 1.49 -13.09 -4.54
C VAL A 91 1.40 -14.07 -3.37
N SER A 92 0.98 -15.31 -3.61
CA SER A 92 1.02 -16.41 -2.64
C SER A 92 2.44 -16.81 -2.23
N ASP A 93 3.46 -16.46 -3.01
CA ASP A 93 4.85 -16.68 -2.67
C ASP A 93 5.34 -15.73 -1.55
N ALA A 94 4.61 -14.65 -1.28
CA ALA A 94 4.96 -13.75 -0.20
C ALA A 94 4.78 -14.43 1.17
N ASN A 95 5.63 -14.11 2.14
CA ASN A 95 5.49 -14.61 3.50
C ASN A 95 4.09 -14.31 4.04
N GLY A 96 3.41 -15.35 4.51
CA GLY A 96 2.01 -15.28 4.90
C GLY A 96 1.01 -15.63 3.80
N GLY A 97 1.46 -15.81 2.54
CA GLY A 97 0.65 -16.35 1.44
C GLY A 97 -0.22 -15.34 0.69
N ALA A 98 -0.12 -14.02 0.91
CA ALA A 98 -0.82 -13.01 0.11
C ALA A 98 -0.30 -11.58 0.31
N HIS A 99 -0.87 -10.64 -0.49
CA HIS A 99 -0.45 -9.26 -0.61
C HIS A 99 -0.58 -8.40 0.66
N LYS A 100 -1.46 -8.73 1.60
CA LYS A 100 -1.72 -7.90 2.79
C LYS A 100 -0.51 -7.73 3.71
N ILE A 101 0.47 -8.62 3.64
CA ILE A 101 1.71 -8.52 4.41
C ILE A 101 2.50 -7.26 4.07
N TYR A 102 2.44 -6.78 2.83
CA TYR A 102 3.11 -5.54 2.41
C TYR A 102 2.56 -4.33 3.15
N ASN A 103 1.22 -4.19 3.17
CA ASN A 103 0.57 -3.10 3.90
C ASN A 103 0.83 -3.21 5.41
N ALA A 104 0.64 -4.40 5.98
CA ALA A 104 0.84 -4.64 7.40
C ALA A 104 2.27 -4.27 7.85
N THR A 105 3.29 -4.64 7.07
CA THR A 105 4.69 -4.30 7.36
C THR A 105 4.92 -2.78 7.35
N VAL A 106 4.35 -2.06 6.38
CA VAL A 106 4.48 -0.59 6.33
C VAL A 106 3.73 0.06 7.48
N HIS A 107 2.53 -0.40 7.82
CA HIS A 107 1.76 0.09 8.96
C HIS A 107 2.52 -0.10 10.28
N ALA A 108 3.11 -1.27 10.49
CA ALA A 108 3.93 -1.55 11.68
C ALA A 108 5.16 -0.62 11.76
N LEU A 109 5.86 -0.41 10.65
CA LEU A 109 7.00 0.51 10.60
C LEU A 109 6.61 1.96 10.90
N ILE A 110 5.47 2.43 10.39
CA ILE A 110 4.94 3.78 10.67
C ILE A 110 4.54 3.90 12.13
N ALA A 111 3.78 2.92 12.65
CA ALA A 111 3.36 2.88 14.05
C ALA A 111 4.57 2.94 15.00
N LYS A 112 5.61 2.18 14.72
CA LYS A 112 6.88 2.22 15.46
C LYS A 112 7.53 3.60 15.41
N LYS A 113 7.53 4.27 14.26
CA LYS A 113 8.06 5.63 14.11
C LYS A 113 7.22 6.67 14.84
N MET A 114 5.94 6.42 15.01
CA MET A 114 5.02 7.25 15.81
C MET A 114 5.07 6.96 17.31
N GLY A 115 5.91 6.02 17.76
CA GLY A 115 6.00 5.61 19.18
C GLY A 115 4.76 4.87 19.68
N LYS A 116 3.95 4.29 18.79
CA LYS A 116 2.76 3.52 19.18
C LYS A 116 3.16 2.18 19.77
N LYS A 117 2.56 1.82 20.90
CA LYS A 117 2.78 0.54 21.59
C LYS A 117 1.86 -0.56 21.07
N TYR A 118 0.71 -0.20 20.51
CA TYR A 118 -0.31 -1.11 20.03
C TYR A 118 -0.75 -0.75 18.64
N ILE A 119 -1.06 -1.75 17.83
CA ILE A 119 -1.73 -1.63 16.53
C ILE A 119 -3.04 -2.41 16.66
N VAL A 120 -4.14 -1.75 16.34
CA VAL A 120 -5.48 -2.35 16.29
C VAL A 120 -5.94 -2.37 14.85
N GLY A 121 -6.55 -3.46 14.45
CA GLY A 121 -7.14 -3.61 13.12
C GLY A 121 -8.31 -4.55 13.17
N ASP A 122 -9.30 -4.32 12.33
CA ASP A 122 -10.37 -5.27 12.12
C ASP A 122 -10.02 -6.27 11.01
N THR A 123 -10.72 -7.38 10.98
CA THR A 123 -10.50 -8.43 10.01
C THR A 123 -11.77 -9.25 9.82
N GLY A 124 -12.20 -9.45 8.58
CA GLY A 124 -13.34 -10.32 8.28
C GLY A 124 -12.94 -11.80 8.45
N ALA A 125 -12.33 -12.40 7.43
CA ALA A 125 -11.92 -13.81 7.46
C ALA A 125 -10.60 -14.09 8.21
N GLY A 126 -10.12 -13.20 9.06
CA GLY A 126 -8.92 -13.37 9.88
C GLY A 126 -7.58 -13.08 9.18
N TYR A 127 -7.56 -13.03 7.86
CA TYR A 127 -6.31 -12.94 7.12
C TYR A 127 -5.56 -11.60 7.32
N ALA A 128 -6.28 -10.48 7.32
CA ALA A 128 -5.68 -9.16 7.58
C ALA A 128 -5.10 -9.09 9.00
N GLY A 129 -5.83 -9.61 9.99
CA GLY A 129 -5.38 -9.69 11.37
C GLY A 129 -4.13 -10.55 11.53
N LYS A 130 -4.08 -11.71 10.86
CA LYS A 130 -2.87 -12.56 10.82
C LYS A 130 -1.66 -11.79 10.29
N MET A 131 -1.80 -11.09 9.17
CA MET A 131 -0.68 -10.32 8.59
C MET A 131 -0.25 -9.16 9.49
N LEU A 132 -1.20 -8.47 10.11
CA LEU A 132 -0.91 -7.39 11.04
C LEU A 132 -0.15 -7.92 12.28
N SER A 133 -0.59 -9.03 12.84
CA SER A 133 0.08 -9.70 13.96
C SER A 133 1.50 -10.14 13.61
N MET A 134 1.71 -10.73 12.42
CA MET A 134 3.03 -11.12 11.94
C MET A 134 3.97 -9.92 11.76
N ALA A 135 3.47 -8.79 11.29
CA ALA A 135 4.27 -7.60 11.06
C ALA A 135 4.56 -6.79 12.34
N ALA A 136 3.73 -6.95 13.38
CA ALA A 136 3.87 -6.23 14.66
C ALA A 136 4.86 -6.88 15.63
N LYS A 137 5.22 -8.13 15.40
CA LYS A 137 6.27 -8.87 16.13
C LYS A 137 7.66 -8.29 15.87
#